data_2752a1687a89de0f88c7520a5c0bd92f
#
_entry.id   2752a1687a89de0f88c7520a5c0bd92f
#
_cell.length_a   1.000
_cell.length_b   1.000
_cell.length_c   1.000
_cell.angle_alpha   90.00
_cell.angle_beta   90.00
_cell.angle_gamma   90.00
#
_symmetry.space_group_name_H-M   'P 1'
#
loop_
_entity.id
_entity.type
_entity.pdbx_description
1 polymer ?
#
loop_
_entity_poly.entity_id
_entity_poly.type
_entity_poly.pdbx_seq_one_letter_code
_entity_poly.pdbx_strand_id
1 'polypeptide(L)'
;ILADSENQALRVGELLKEIASTNLFILPLAISSGFGIPESKILVIQENEIFGRRKHIPKSIKHAKSAIIDTFVELNPGDFVVHVNYGIGLFKGIERVKAMGNERDYIKLEYAEEEIVFIPIEQVNLVQRYIGNEGLPPKLDRLGSKSWENRKNKARAAAEDIAKKLIDLYSRRKAARGFPFPKDTEWQTAFEAAFPYTETEDQLAVSSEVKADMEKPIPMDRLVCGDVGYGKTEIAMRAAFKAIMGGKQVAFLAPTTILAEQHYENCLERFENFPVKIAHMSRFVSKQEQKKILEKLQQGQIDLLIGTHRIIQKDIVFKDLGLLIIDEEQRFGV
;
A
#
# COMPACT_ATOMS: atom_id res chain seq x y z
N ILE A 1 -38.44 7.68 0.65
CA ILE A 1 -37.13 7.45 1.27
C ILE A 1 -36.56 6.17 0.70
N LEU A 2 -35.26 6.17 0.38
CA LEU A 2 -34.54 5.01 -0.09
C LEU A 2 -33.58 4.52 0.99
N ALA A 3 -33.52 3.20 1.22
CA ALA A 3 -32.70 2.57 2.22
C ALA A 3 -31.80 1.49 1.59
N ASP A 4 -30.59 1.30 2.13
CA ASP A 4 -29.58 0.41 1.55
C ASP A 4 -29.93 -1.09 1.60
N SER A 5 -30.93 -1.48 2.39
CA SER A 5 -31.40 -2.87 2.50
C SER A 5 -32.84 -2.97 2.97
N GLU A 6 -33.51 -4.14 2.78
CA GLU A 6 -34.84 -4.42 3.27
C GLU A 6 -35.00 -4.23 4.79
N ASN A 7 -34.00 -4.72 5.56
CA ASN A 7 -34.02 -4.59 7.02
C ASN A 7 -33.92 -3.11 7.45
N GLN A 8 -33.22 -2.29 6.70
CA GLN A 8 -33.11 -0.85 6.96
C GLN A 8 -34.41 -0.13 6.56
N ALA A 9 -35.02 -0.49 5.42
CA ALA A 9 -36.31 0.05 5.01
C ALA A 9 -37.38 -0.21 6.07
N LEU A 10 -37.45 -1.41 6.64
CA LEU A 10 -38.33 -1.76 7.74
C LEU A 10 -38.07 -0.90 8.99
N ARG A 11 -36.81 -0.75 9.38
CA ARG A 11 -36.41 0.05 10.55
C ARG A 11 -36.72 1.53 10.39
N VAL A 12 -36.51 2.09 9.20
CA VAL A 12 -36.90 3.47 8.88
C VAL A 12 -38.41 3.61 8.91
N GLY A 13 -39.14 2.60 8.43
CA GLY A 13 -40.59 2.55 8.51
C GLY A 13 -41.14 2.56 9.94
N GLU A 14 -40.53 1.79 10.84
CA GLU A 14 -40.88 1.79 12.26
C GLU A 14 -40.61 3.15 12.92
N LEU A 15 -39.48 3.78 12.65
CA LEU A 15 -39.10 5.08 13.23
C LEU A 15 -40.00 6.22 12.74
N LEU A 16 -40.52 6.12 11.51
CA LEU A 16 -41.37 7.16 10.92
C LEU A 16 -42.86 6.87 11.02
N LYS A 17 -43.25 5.80 11.70
CA LYS A 17 -44.66 5.34 11.81
C LYS A 17 -45.61 6.39 12.37
N GLU A 18 -45.12 7.22 13.28
CA GLU A 18 -45.91 8.32 13.87
C GLU A 18 -45.96 9.57 12.99
N ILE A 19 -45.03 9.72 12.04
CA ILE A 19 -44.90 10.90 11.17
C ILE A 19 -45.40 10.59 9.74
N ALA A 20 -45.67 9.30 9.45
CA ALA A 20 -46.01 8.83 8.12
C ALA A 20 -47.33 9.50 7.59
N SER A 21 -47.15 10.35 6.59
CA SER A 21 -48.29 10.85 5.76
C SER A 21 -48.64 9.83 4.68
N THR A 22 -49.82 9.93 4.10
CA THR A 22 -50.31 9.05 3.01
C THR A 22 -49.42 9.05 1.76
N ASN A 23 -48.43 9.96 1.65
CA ASN A 23 -47.55 10.12 0.50
C ASN A 23 -46.08 9.77 0.79
N LEU A 24 -45.80 9.00 1.84
CA LEU A 24 -44.45 8.54 2.19
C LEU A 24 -44.25 7.09 1.74
N PHE A 25 -43.28 6.88 0.85
CA PHE A 25 -42.87 5.56 0.39
C PHE A 25 -41.43 5.28 0.89
N ILE A 26 -41.19 4.07 1.39
CA ILE A 26 -39.86 3.62 1.84
C ILE A 26 -39.53 2.38 1.01
N LEU A 27 -38.44 2.47 0.24
CA LEU A 27 -38.05 1.41 -0.70
C LEU A 27 -36.63 0.95 -0.41
N PRO A 28 -36.33 -0.36 -0.51
CA PRO A 28 -34.99 -0.91 -0.32
C PRO A 28 -34.14 -0.74 -1.59
N LEU A 29 -33.81 0.51 -1.91
CA LEU A 29 -33.01 0.90 -3.07
C LEU A 29 -31.92 1.86 -2.62
N ALA A 30 -30.69 1.61 -3.05
CA ALA A 30 -29.55 2.47 -2.75
C ALA A 30 -29.24 3.41 -3.91
N ILE A 31 -29.12 4.70 -3.62
CA ILE A 31 -28.61 5.72 -4.55
C ILE A 31 -27.47 6.50 -3.89
N SER A 32 -26.68 7.20 -4.68
CA SER A 32 -25.54 7.96 -4.17
C SER A 32 -25.92 9.19 -3.36
N SER A 33 -27.01 9.87 -3.74
CA SER A 33 -27.58 11.03 -3.04
C SER A 33 -29.04 11.21 -3.40
N GLY A 34 -29.82 11.82 -2.50
CA GLY A 34 -31.20 12.19 -2.77
C GLY A 34 -31.33 13.30 -3.82
N PHE A 35 -32.51 13.46 -4.35
CA PHE A 35 -32.84 14.50 -5.35
C PHE A 35 -34.29 14.93 -5.25
N GLY A 36 -34.59 16.11 -5.78
CA GLY A 36 -35.96 16.64 -5.86
C GLY A 36 -36.37 16.92 -7.30
N ILE A 37 -37.63 16.63 -7.63
CA ILE A 37 -38.26 17.00 -8.89
C ILE A 37 -39.43 17.96 -8.56
N PRO A 38 -39.16 19.29 -8.56
CA PRO A 38 -40.16 20.29 -8.12
C PRO A 38 -41.47 20.28 -8.93
N GLU A 39 -41.36 20.06 -10.24
CA GLU A 39 -42.49 20.01 -11.16
C GLU A 39 -43.46 18.89 -10.84
N SER A 40 -42.93 17.74 -10.41
CA SER A 40 -43.72 16.56 -10.02
C SER A 40 -44.00 16.50 -8.52
N LYS A 41 -43.50 17.46 -7.73
CA LYS A 41 -43.60 17.48 -6.27
C LYS A 41 -43.05 16.20 -5.61
N ILE A 42 -41.99 15.63 -6.19
CA ILE A 42 -41.32 14.43 -5.70
C ILE A 42 -40.00 14.83 -5.02
N LEU A 43 -39.83 14.35 -3.79
CA LEU A 43 -38.55 14.43 -3.05
C LEU A 43 -38.07 13.01 -2.72
N VAL A 44 -36.92 12.67 -3.20
CA VAL A 44 -36.26 11.39 -2.90
C VAL A 44 -35.10 11.67 -1.93
N ILE A 45 -35.12 11.00 -0.79
CA ILE A 45 -34.11 11.15 0.25
C ILE A 45 -33.47 9.80 0.48
N GLN A 46 -32.13 9.74 0.51
CA GLN A 46 -31.41 8.54 0.90
C GLN A 46 -31.24 8.49 2.42
N GLU A 47 -31.34 7.31 3.04
CA GLU A 47 -31.31 7.18 4.51
C GLU A 47 -30.08 7.80 5.15
N ASN A 48 -28.92 7.76 4.49
CA ASN A 48 -27.68 8.33 4.99
C ASN A 48 -27.68 9.87 5.07
N GLU A 49 -28.61 10.53 4.37
CA GLU A 49 -28.81 11.99 4.45
C GLU A 49 -29.62 12.37 5.71
N ILE A 50 -30.42 11.43 6.21
CA ILE A 50 -31.22 11.63 7.45
C ILE A 50 -30.40 11.25 8.69
N PHE A 51 -29.73 10.08 8.65
CA PHE A 51 -29.07 9.48 9.82
C PHE A 51 -27.55 9.63 9.84
N GLY A 52 -26.97 10.36 8.87
CA GLY A 52 -25.54 10.53 8.67
C GLY A 52 -24.88 9.31 8.00
N ARG A 53 -23.70 9.53 7.41
CA ARG A 53 -22.92 8.45 6.80
C ARG A 53 -22.54 7.44 7.88
N ARG A 54 -23.04 6.24 7.80
CA ARG A 54 -22.50 5.12 8.57
C ARG A 54 -21.05 4.91 8.13
N LYS A 55 -20.15 4.75 9.10
CA LYS A 55 -18.78 4.30 8.82
C LYS A 55 -18.90 2.96 8.09
N HIS A 56 -18.66 2.96 6.78
CA HIS A 56 -18.49 1.72 6.04
C HIS A 56 -17.37 0.93 6.71
N ILE A 57 -17.67 -0.26 7.21
CA ILE A 57 -16.65 -1.25 7.50
C ILE A 57 -15.90 -1.44 6.17
N PRO A 58 -14.57 -1.24 6.15
CA PRO A 58 -13.83 -1.28 4.90
C PRO A 58 -14.16 -2.55 4.13
N LYS A 59 -14.43 -2.44 2.84
CA LYS A 59 -14.71 -3.58 1.93
C LYS A 59 -13.63 -4.67 1.97
N SER A 60 -12.45 -4.37 2.54
CA SER A 60 -11.34 -5.31 2.73
C SER A 60 -11.70 -6.58 3.51
N ILE A 61 -12.62 -6.51 4.49
CA ILE A 61 -13.02 -7.72 5.25
C ILE A 61 -14.01 -8.58 4.44
N LYS A 62 -14.86 -7.95 3.62
CA LYS A 62 -15.74 -8.70 2.69
C LYS A 62 -14.96 -9.30 1.53
N HIS A 63 -13.96 -8.60 1.00
CA HIS A 63 -13.08 -9.13 -0.05
C HIS A 63 -12.19 -10.27 0.43
N ALA A 64 -11.72 -10.28 1.69
CA ALA A 64 -10.94 -11.42 2.20
C ALA A 64 -11.77 -12.72 2.27
N LYS A 65 -13.04 -12.64 2.63
CA LYS A 65 -13.95 -13.81 2.58
C LYS A 65 -14.38 -14.16 1.15
N SER A 66 -14.59 -13.17 0.29
CA SER A 66 -14.92 -13.37 -1.12
C SER A 66 -13.71 -13.90 -1.90
N ALA A 67 -12.50 -13.39 -1.66
CA ALA A 67 -11.29 -13.85 -2.32
C ALA A 67 -10.98 -15.34 -2.05
N ILE A 68 -11.34 -15.86 -0.87
CA ILE A 68 -11.16 -17.30 -0.56
C ILE A 68 -12.16 -18.13 -1.39
N ILE A 69 -13.39 -17.65 -1.55
CA ILE A 69 -14.43 -18.33 -2.36
C ILE A 69 -14.12 -18.13 -3.85
N ASP A 70 -13.73 -16.96 -4.28
CA ASP A 70 -13.38 -16.66 -5.68
C ASP A 70 -12.15 -17.47 -6.14
N THR A 71 -11.14 -17.59 -5.27
CA THR A 71 -9.93 -18.41 -5.57
C THR A 71 -10.24 -19.89 -5.74
N PHE A 72 -11.29 -20.39 -5.07
CA PHE A 72 -11.69 -21.79 -5.20
C PHE A 72 -12.55 -22.04 -6.45
N VAL A 73 -13.42 -21.11 -6.82
CA VAL A 73 -14.25 -21.18 -8.04
C VAL A 73 -13.39 -21.22 -9.31
N GLU A 74 -12.15 -20.71 -9.25
CA GLU A 74 -11.20 -20.70 -10.37
C GLU A 74 -10.29 -21.93 -10.45
N LEU A 75 -10.44 -22.93 -9.54
CA LEU A 75 -9.61 -24.16 -9.56
C LEU A 75 -10.11 -25.12 -10.64
N ASN A 76 -9.20 -25.52 -11.51
CA ASN A 76 -9.44 -26.54 -12.52
C ASN A 76 -8.76 -27.87 -12.13
N PRO A 77 -9.34 -29.02 -12.48
CA PRO A 77 -8.65 -30.28 -12.32
C PRO A 77 -7.28 -30.25 -12.99
N GLY A 78 -6.24 -30.57 -12.23
CA GLY A 78 -4.85 -30.46 -12.65
C GLY A 78 -4.10 -29.29 -12.06
N ASP A 79 -4.78 -28.35 -11.39
CA ASP A 79 -4.13 -27.25 -10.68
C ASP A 79 -3.41 -27.74 -9.41
N PHE A 80 -2.25 -27.16 -9.14
CA PHE A 80 -1.56 -27.38 -7.87
C PHE A 80 -2.22 -26.53 -6.77
N VAL A 81 -2.43 -27.17 -5.63
CA VAL A 81 -3.03 -26.54 -4.45
C VAL A 81 -2.20 -26.80 -3.20
N VAL A 82 -2.36 -25.95 -2.21
CA VAL A 82 -1.73 -26.11 -0.90
C VAL A 82 -2.81 -26.31 0.14
N HIS A 83 -2.78 -27.44 0.82
CA HIS A 83 -3.61 -27.68 2.00
C HIS A 83 -2.82 -27.34 3.26
N VAL A 84 -3.41 -26.63 4.19
CA VAL A 84 -2.74 -26.13 5.42
C VAL A 84 -2.03 -27.25 6.20
N ASN A 85 -2.61 -28.46 6.24
CA ASN A 85 -2.07 -29.58 7.01
C ASN A 85 -1.28 -30.59 6.17
N TYR A 86 -1.60 -30.75 4.88
CA TYR A 86 -1.05 -31.80 4.05
C TYR A 86 -0.03 -31.32 3.02
N GLY A 87 0.07 -30.00 2.82
CA GLY A 87 1.04 -29.41 1.90
C GLY A 87 0.56 -29.35 0.46
N ILE A 88 1.50 -29.46 -0.48
CA ILE A 88 1.25 -29.30 -1.91
C ILE A 88 0.68 -30.60 -2.48
N GLY A 89 -0.51 -30.49 -3.06
CA GLY A 89 -1.21 -31.56 -3.76
C GLY A 89 -1.73 -31.09 -5.12
N LEU A 90 -2.28 -32.00 -5.89
CA LEU A 90 -2.90 -31.79 -7.18
C LEU A 90 -4.43 -31.88 -7.03
N PHE A 91 -5.14 -30.83 -7.46
CA PHE A 91 -6.60 -30.83 -7.44
C PHE A 91 -7.15 -31.74 -8.57
N LYS A 92 -7.96 -32.73 -8.21
CA LYS A 92 -8.57 -33.69 -9.17
C LYS A 92 -10.04 -33.40 -9.45
N GLY A 93 -10.64 -32.45 -8.73
CA GLY A 93 -12.05 -32.12 -8.86
C GLY A 93 -12.84 -32.30 -7.56
N ILE A 94 -14.15 -32.18 -7.68
CA ILE A 94 -15.10 -32.42 -6.58
C ILE A 94 -15.78 -33.76 -6.86
N GLU A 95 -15.84 -34.62 -5.86
CA GLU A 95 -16.47 -35.94 -5.95
C GLU A 95 -17.53 -36.09 -4.85
N ARG A 96 -18.68 -36.57 -5.23
CA ARG A 96 -19.76 -36.86 -4.29
C ARG A 96 -19.56 -38.24 -3.70
N VAL A 97 -19.32 -38.30 -2.40
CA VAL A 97 -19.06 -39.54 -1.68
C VAL A 97 -20.21 -39.82 -0.71
N LYS A 98 -20.72 -41.06 -0.79
CA LYS A 98 -21.74 -41.55 0.13
C LYS A 98 -21.07 -42.23 1.32
N ALA A 99 -21.09 -41.57 2.47
CA ALA A 99 -20.53 -42.09 3.71
C ALA A 99 -21.60 -42.13 4.81
N MET A 100 -21.76 -43.25 5.47
CA MET A 100 -22.71 -43.43 6.60
C MET A 100 -24.14 -42.98 6.29
N GLY A 101 -24.64 -43.22 5.07
CA GLY A 101 -26.00 -42.91 4.65
C GLY A 101 -26.24 -41.45 4.18
N ASN A 102 -25.26 -40.58 4.31
CA ASN A 102 -25.32 -39.21 3.82
C ASN A 102 -24.42 -39.02 2.59
N GLU A 103 -24.91 -38.31 1.59
CA GLU A 103 -24.10 -37.88 0.42
C GLU A 103 -23.55 -36.50 0.70
N ARG A 104 -22.23 -36.35 0.53
CA ARG A 104 -21.54 -35.07 0.66
C ARG A 104 -20.54 -34.86 -0.45
N ASP A 105 -20.32 -33.61 -0.81
CA ASP A 105 -19.34 -33.23 -1.80
C ASP A 105 -17.96 -33.06 -1.13
N TYR A 106 -16.95 -33.69 -1.71
CA TYR A 106 -15.57 -33.63 -1.23
C TYR A 106 -14.66 -33.12 -2.35
N ILE A 107 -13.70 -32.33 -1.94
CA ILE A 107 -12.56 -31.92 -2.77
C ILE A 107 -11.58 -33.09 -2.79
N LYS A 108 -11.25 -33.58 -3.99
CA LYS A 108 -10.29 -34.68 -4.19
C LYS A 108 -8.93 -34.10 -4.48
N LEU A 109 -7.98 -34.32 -3.60
CA LEU A 109 -6.58 -33.93 -3.73
C LEU A 109 -5.69 -35.14 -3.85
N GLU A 110 -4.80 -35.15 -4.84
CA GLU A 110 -3.78 -36.18 -5.04
C GLU A 110 -2.42 -35.66 -4.56
N TYR A 111 -1.71 -36.50 -3.83
CA TYR A 111 -0.38 -36.23 -3.27
C TYR A 111 0.66 -37.17 -3.92
N ALA A 112 1.90 -37.13 -3.45
CA ALA A 112 2.94 -38.02 -3.93
C ALA A 112 2.53 -39.50 -3.72
N GLU A 113 3.05 -40.37 -4.58
CA GLU A 113 2.75 -41.82 -4.56
C GLU A 113 1.27 -42.14 -4.79
N GLU A 114 0.55 -41.26 -5.52
CA GLU A 114 -0.88 -41.40 -5.85
C GLU A 114 -1.81 -41.45 -4.62
N GLU A 115 -1.34 -40.96 -3.48
CA GLU A 115 -2.14 -40.88 -2.27
C GLU A 115 -3.26 -39.84 -2.45
N ILE A 116 -4.49 -40.19 -2.06
CA ILE A 116 -5.67 -39.30 -2.23
C ILE A 116 -6.23 -38.93 -0.87
N VAL A 117 -6.54 -37.61 -0.75
CA VAL A 117 -7.27 -37.07 0.41
C VAL A 117 -8.56 -36.45 -0.06
N PHE A 118 -9.64 -36.77 0.65
CA PHE A 118 -10.96 -36.17 0.46
C PHE A 118 -11.20 -35.12 1.55
N ILE A 119 -11.30 -33.87 1.16
CA ILE A 119 -11.56 -32.73 2.05
C ILE A 119 -13.03 -32.34 1.92
N PRO A 120 -13.82 -32.33 3.01
CA PRO A 120 -15.19 -31.85 2.96
C PRO A 120 -15.26 -30.43 2.39
N ILE A 121 -16.26 -30.14 1.55
CA ILE A 121 -16.37 -28.85 0.89
C ILE A 121 -16.50 -27.67 1.88
N GLU A 122 -17.01 -27.95 3.08
CA GLU A 122 -17.10 -26.98 4.18
C GLU A 122 -15.71 -26.52 4.69
N GLN A 123 -14.68 -27.31 4.40
CA GLN A 123 -13.27 -27.04 4.74
C GLN A 123 -12.46 -26.48 3.58
N VAL A 124 -13.12 -25.97 2.56
CA VAL A 124 -12.48 -25.33 1.38
C VAL A 124 -11.49 -24.22 1.75
N ASN A 125 -11.72 -23.52 2.84
CA ASN A 125 -10.85 -22.49 3.38
C ASN A 125 -9.45 -22.99 3.79
N LEU A 126 -9.26 -24.31 3.92
CA LEU A 126 -7.96 -24.94 4.18
C LEU A 126 -7.17 -25.23 2.91
N VAL A 127 -7.76 -25.02 1.73
CA VAL A 127 -7.16 -25.28 0.43
C VAL A 127 -6.99 -23.96 -0.32
N GLN A 128 -5.79 -23.69 -0.82
CA GLN A 128 -5.48 -22.51 -1.60
C GLN A 128 -4.75 -22.89 -2.89
N ARG A 129 -4.92 -22.12 -3.96
CA ARG A 129 -4.16 -22.30 -5.17
C ARG A 129 -2.67 -22.12 -4.90
N TYR A 130 -1.84 -23.02 -5.42
CA TYR A 130 -0.39 -22.86 -5.33
C TYR A 130 0.07 -21.71 -6.22
N ILE A 131 0.76 -20.74 -5.63
CA ILE A 131 1.39 -19.64 -6.35
C ILE A 131 2.89 -19.84 -6.22
N GLY A 132 3.53 -20.22 -7.32
CA GLY A 132 4.97 -20.46 -7.41
C GLY A 132 5.62 -19.68 -8.54
N ASN A 133 6.94 -19.79 -8.66
CA ASN A 133 7.66 -19.20 -9.79
C ASN A 133 7.25 -19.88 -11.10
N GLU A 134 6.97 -19.08 -12.12
CA GLU A 134 6.63 -19.57 -13.46
C GLU A 134 7.75 -20.45 -14.01
N GLY A 135 7.41 -21.66 -14.44
CA GLY A 135 8.27 -22.52 -15.24
C GLY A 135 8.63 -23.89 -14.67
N LEU A 136 8.45 -24.17 -13.38
CA LEU A 136 8.71 -25.50 -12.82
C LEU A 136 7.52 -25.98 -11.96
N PRO A 137 6.94 -27.16 -12.25
CA PRO A 137 5.89 -27.73 -11.42
C PRO A 137 6.42 -28.02 -10.01
N PRO A 138 5.67 -27.67 -8.95
CA PRO A 138 6.09 -27.98 -7.59
C PRO A 138 6.11 -29.50 -7.37
N LYS A 139 7.00 -29.95 -6.49
CA LYS A 139 7.00 -31.34 -6.05
C LYS A 139 5.83 -31.56 -5.10
N LEU A 140 5.02 -32.58 -5.36
CA LEU A 140 3.93 -32.98 -4.47
C LEU A 140 4.48 -33.47 -3.12
N ASP A 141 3.78 -33.12 -2.06
CA ASP A 141 4.10 -33.60 -0.72
C ASP A 141 3.60 -35.04 -0.53
N ARG A 142 4.24 -35.75 0.39
CA ARG A 142 3.83 -37.10 0.80
C ARG A 142 3.05 -36.99 2.10
N LEU A 143 1.92 -37.65 2.20
CA LEU A 143 1.11 -37.71 3.41
C LEU A 143 1.88 -38.35 4.57
N GLY A 144 1.66 -37.83 5.78
CA GLY A 144 2.35 -38.31 6.98
C GLY A 144 3.85 -37.99 7.07
N SER A 145 4.43 -37.36 6.04
CA SER A 145 5.83 -36.92 6.09
C SER A 145 6.00 -35.63 6.91
N LYS A 146 7.11 -35.52 7.65
CA LYS A 146 7.47 -34.30 8.38
C LYS A 146 7.97 -33.16 7.46
N SER A 147 8.06 -33.38 6.16
CA SER A 147 8.66 -32.45 5.21
C SER A 147 7.86 -31.15 5.11
N TRP A 148 6.54 -31.23 5.02
CA TRP A 148 5.65 -30.07 5.02
C TRP A 148 5.70 -29.31 6.34
N GLU A 149 5.62 -30.02 7.44
CA GLU A 149 5.66 -29.42 8.77
C GLU A 149 6.99 -28.70 9.04
N ASN A 150 8.11 -29.27 8.61
CA ASN A 150 9.42 -28.65 8.69
C ASN A 150 9.50 -27.38 7.83
N ARG A 151 8.96 -27.39 6.61
CA ARG A 151 8.91 -26.20 5.74
C ARG A 151 8.03 -25.10 6.34
N LYS A 152 6.85 -25.47 6.85
CA LYS A 152 5.94 -24.53 7.54
C LYS A 152 6.60 -23.91 8.76
N ASN A 153 7.25 -24.71 9.60
CA ASN A 153 7.96 -24.23 10.78
C ASN A 153 9.15 -23.34 10.43
N LYS A 154 9.91 -23.67 9.38
CA LYS A 154 11.00 -22.84 8.88
C LYS A 154 10.50 -21.49 8.36
N ALA A 155 9.41 -21.49 7.60
CA ALA A 155 8.78 -20.24 7.11
C ALA A 155 8.25 -19.40 8.28
N ARG A 156 7.62 -20.04 9.27
CA ARG A 156 7.12 -19.35 10.47
C ARG A 156 8.26 -18.73 11.27
N ALA A 157 9.33 -19.48 11.52
CA ALA A 157 10.51 -18.95 12.23
C ALA A 157 11.15 -17.77 11.47
N ALA A 158 11.26 -17.86 10.14
CA ALA A 158 11.76 -16.76 9.32
C ALA A 158 10.85 -15.51 9.41
N ALA A 159 9.53 -15.69 9.39
CA ALA A 159 8.58 -14.60 9.56
C ALA A 159 8.66 -13.97 10.97
N GLU A 160 8.82 -14.79 12.02
CA GLU A 160 9.01 -14.31 13.40
C GLU A 160 10.32 -13.51 13.53
N ASP A 161 11.40 -13.95 12.89
CA ASP A 161 12.68 -13.22 12.88
C ASP A 161 12.58 -11.87 12.17
N ILE A 162 11.87 -11.84 11.03
CA ILE A 162 11.58 -10.59 10.31
C ILE A 162 10.75 -9.66 11.18
N ALA A 163 9.69 -10.17 11.82
CA ALA A 163 8.85 -9.39 12.70
C ALA A 163 9.64 -8.79 13.89
N LYS A 164 10.51 -9.58 14.53
CA LYS A 164 11.38 -9.09 15.61
C LYS A 164 12.31 -7.97 15.13
N LYS A 165 12.94 -8.13 13.96
CA LYS A 165 13.81 -7.11 13.37
C LYS A 165 13.05 -5.82 13.05
N LEU A 166 11.82 -5.94 12.53
CA LEU A 166 10.96 -4.80 12.27
C LEU A 166 10.56 -4.07 13.57
N ILE A 167 10.17 -4.82 14.61
CA ILE A 167 9.82 -4.23 15.91
C ILE A 167 11.02 -3.49 16.53
N ASP A 168 12.23 -4.09 16.46
CA ASP A 168 13.45 -3.44 16.95
C ASP A 168 13.75 -2.16 16.14
N LEU A 169 13.62 -2.21 14.83
CA LEU A 169 13.79 -1.05 13.96
C LEU A 169 12.80 0.07 14.29
N TYR A 170 11.51 -0.27 14.43
CA TYR A 170 10.48 0.69 14.83
C TYR A 170 10.73 1.29 16.22
N SER A 171 11.14 0.45 17.17
CA SER A 171 11.46 0.90 18.53
C SER A 171 12.64 1.88 18.53
N ARG A 172 13.71 1.57 17.81
CA ARG A 172 14.87 2.47 17.65
C ARG A 172 14.49 3.77 16.98
N ARG A 173 13.69 3.71 15.92
CA ARG A 173 13.20 4.90 15.20
C ARG A 173 12.37 5.80 16.12
N LYS A 174 11.47 5.19 16.91
CA LYS A 174 10.59 5.92 17.83
C LYS A 174 11.36 6.54 19.01
N ALA A 175 12.45 5.93 19.43
CA ALA A 175 13.35 6.44 20.46
C ALA A 175 14.39 7.44 19.92
N ALA A 176 14.60 7.50 18.61
CA ALA A 176 15.56 8.42 18.01
C ALA A 176 15.05 9.86 18.09
N ARG A 177 15.97 10.78 18.41
CA ARG A 177 15.69 12.21 18.30
C ARG A 177 15.86 12.63 16.86
N GLY A 178 14.83 13.25 16.29
CA GLY A 178 14.87 13.90 14.98
C GLY A 178 15.45 15.31 15.08
N PHE A 179 15.80 15.85 13.93
CA PHE A 179 16.14 17.26 13.81
C PHE A 179 14.84 18.03 13.51
N PRO A 180 14.39 18.94 14.41
CA PRO A 180 13.24 19.79 14.12
C PRO A 180 13.68 20.87 13.13
N PHE A 181 13.17 20.79 11.91
CA PHE A 181 13.45 21.80 10.91
C PHE A 181 12.80 23.14 11.29
N PRO A 182 13.43 24.27 10.98
CA PRO A 182 12.86 25.58 11.27
C PRO A 182 11.56 25.82 10.50
N LYS A 183 10.76 26.76 10.97
CA LYS A 183 9.59 27.23 10.23
C LYS A 183 10.02 27.79 8.86
N ASP A 184 9.05 27.87 7.95
CA ASP A 184 9.29 28.36 6.61
C ASP A 184 9.90 29.76 6.63
N THR A 185 10.90 29.94 5.79
CA THR A 185 11.55 31.22 5.55
C THR A 185 10.94 31.87 4.31
N GLU A 186 11.29 33.15 4.06
CA GLU A 186 10.91 33.85 2.83
C GLU A 186 11.34 33.08 1.56
N TRP A 187 12.48 32.40 1.63
CA TRP A 187 12.97 31.57 0.55
C TRP A 187 12.06 30.36 0.25
N GLN A 188 11.52 29.72 1.30
CA GLN A 188 10.55 28.65 1.13
C GLN A 188 9.28 29.15 0.45
N THR A 189 8.79 30.32 0.92
CA THR A 189 7.60 30.95 0.31
C THR A 189 7.85 31.32 -1.14
N ALA A 190 9.03 31.88 -1.46
CA ALA A 190 9.41 32.21 -2.83
C ALA A 190 9.54 30.95 -3.72
N PHE A 191 10.11 29.86 -3.19
CA PHE A 191 10.21 28.59 -3.87
C PHE A 191 8.82 28.03 -4.20
N GLU A 192 7.89 28.04 -3.27
CA GLU A 192 6.52 27.56 -3.49
C GLU A 192 5.74 28.45 -4.45
N ALA A 193 5.87 29.78 -4.33
CA ALA A 193 5.23 30.73 -5.24
C ALA A 193 5.73 30.64 -6.69
N ALA A 194 6.96 30.18 -6.90
CA ALA A 194 7.52 29.95 -8.24
C ALA A 194 7.00 28.66 -8.91
N PHE A 195 6.07 27.93 -8.27
CA PHE A 195 5.45 26.73 -8.90
C PHE A 195 4.54 27.18 -10.04
N PRO A 196 4.73 26.65 -11.28
CA PRO A 196 4.04 27.18 -12.46
C PRO A 196 2.58 26.74 -12.60
N TYR A 197 2.09 25.86 -11.70
CA TYR A 197 0.74 25.33 -11.74
C TYR A 197 -0.04 25.76 -10.49
N THR A 198 -1.37 25.69 -10.56
CA THR A 198 -2.22 25.87 -9.39
C THR A 198 -2.27 24.58 -8.60
N GLU A 199 -1.97 24.64 -7.31
CA GLU A 199 -2.06 23.48 -6.42
C GLU A 199 -3.51 23.05 -6.20
N THR A 200 -3.69 21.74 -6.07
CA THR A 200 -4.95 21.20 -5.60
C THR A 200 -5.07 21.33 -4.07
N GLU A 201 -6.30 21.27 -3.55
CA GLU A 201 -6.53 21.30 -2.10
C GLU A 201 -5.77 20.19 -1.38
N ASP A 202 -5.70 18.99 -1.96
CA ASP A 202 -4.96 17.85 -1.41
C ASP A 202 -3.44 18.09 -1.40
N GLN A 203 -2.89 18.71 -2.44
CA GLN A 203 -1.47 19.08 -2.48
C GLN A 203 -1.11 20.09 -1.40
N LEU A 204 -1.95 21.10 -1.18
CA LEU A 204 -1.77 22.09 -0.11
C LEU A 204 -1.86 21.43 1.27
N ALA A 205 -2.85 20.58 1.49
CA ALA A 205 -3.04 19.87 2.76
C ALA A 205 -1.84 18.96 3.06
N VAL A 206 -1.42 18.11 2.12
CA VAL A 206 -0.28 17.19 2.29
C VAL A 206 1.02 17.97 2.47
N SER A 207 1.25 19.06 1.73
CA SER A 207 2.43 19.90 1.90
C SER A 207 2.51 20.49 3.31
N SER A 208 1.38 21.00 3.83
CA SER A 208 1.29 21.50 5.20
C SER A 208 1.56 20.43 6.24
N GLU A 209 1.02 19.23 6.07
CA GLU A 209 1.25 18.11 6.97
C GLU A 209 2.70 17.63 6.97
N VAL A 210 3.35 17.54 5.80
CA VAL A 210 4.77 17.20 5.67
C VAL A 210 5.63 18.20 6.42
N LYS A 211 5.40 19.51 6.22
CA LYS A 211 6.12 20.57 6.92
C LYS A 211 5.94 20.48 8.43
N ALA A 212 4.70 20.28 8.90
CA ALA A 212 4.41 20.13 10.32
C ALA A 212 5.10 18.90 10.94
N ASP A 213 5.23 17.80 10.19
CA ASP A 213 5.97 16.61 10.66
C ASP A 213 7.48 16.86 10.68
N MET A 214 8.02 17.59 9.70
CA MET A 214 9.45 17.95 9.66
C MET A 214 9.85 18.88 10.82
N GLU A 215 8.93 19.68 11.34
CA GLU A 215 9.17 20.60 12.46
C GLU A 215 9.14 19.90 13.83
N LYS A 216 8.75 18.64 13.91
CA LYS A 216 8.74 17.86 15.16
C LYS A 216 10.13 17.35 15.53
N PRO A 217 10.44 17.19 16.83
CA PRO A 217 11.73 16.66 17.30
C PRO A 217 11.84 15.13 17.18
N ILE A 218 11.11 14.53 16.26
CA ILE A 218 11.12 13.11 15.95
C ILE A 218 11.35 12.91 14.46
N PRO A 219 12.05 11.85 14.03
CA PRO A 219 12.21 11.57 12.60
C PRO A 219 10.86 11.38 11.92
N MET A 220 10.61 12.13 10.86
CA MET A 220 9.40 11.97 10.04
C MET A 220 9.44 10.60 9.34
N ASP A 221 8.30 9.90 9.33
CA ASP A 221 8.07 8.71 8.54
C ASP A 221 6.69 8.83 7.89
N ARG A 222 6.64 9.33 6.67
CA ARG A 222 5.39 9.68 5.99
C ARG A 222 5.33 9.07 4.60
N LEU A 223 4.25 8.38 4.33
CA LEU A 223 3.88 7.92 3.00
C LEU A 223 2.93 8.94 2.35
N VAL A 224 3.30 9.38 1.16
CA VAL A 224 2.47 10.26 0.32
C VAL A 224 1.90 9.44 -0.83
N CYS A 225 0.60 9.16 -0.78
CA CYS A 225 -0.12 8.43 -1.81
C CYS A 225 -0.81 9.39 -2.77
N GLY A 226 -0.75 9.10 -4.05
CA GLY A 226 -1.44 9.86 -5.10
C GLY A 226 -1.24 9.18 -6.44
N ASP A 227 -2.16 9.41 -7.38
CA ASP A 227 -2.08 8.85 -8.72
C ASP A 227 -0.90 9.43 -9.52
N VAL A 228 -0.59 8.81 -10.65
CA VAL A 228 0.45 9.28 -11.57
C VAL A 228 0.05 10.65 -12.12
N GLY A 229 0.99 11.61 -12.10
CA GLY A 229 0.74 12.96 -12.60
C GLY A 229 0.15 13.95 -11.57
N TYR A 230 -0.20 13.50 -10.36
CA TYR A 230 -0.76 14.37 -9.31
C TYR A 230 0.27 15.20 -8.51
N GLY A 231 1.47 15.35 -9.04
CA GLY A 231 2.47 16.27 -8.48
C GLY A 231 3.13 15.83 -7.19
N LYS A 232 3.18 14.50 -6.87
CA LYS A 232 3.92 13.97 -5.71
C LYS A 232 5.36 14.48 -5.65
N THR A 233 6.01 14.61 -6.82
CA THR A 233 7.39 15.10 -6.94
C THR A 233 7.54 16.54 -6.46
N GLU A 234 6.56 17.41 -6.70
CA GLU A 234 6.60 18.80 -6.20
C GLU A 234 6.57 18.84 -4.68
N ILE A 235 5.74 18.02 -4.03
CA ILE A 235 5.70 17.90 -2.57
C ILE A 235 7.07 17.44 -2.03
N ALA A 236 7.67 16.46 -2.70
CA ALA A 236 9.01 15.98 -2.36
C ALA A 236 10.08 17.08 -2.51
N MET A 237 10.01 17.89 -3.58
CA MET A 237 10.93 19.02 -3.79
C MET A 237 10.77 20.12 -2.73
N ARG A 238 9.54 20.43 -2.32
CA ARG A 238 9.26 21.40 -1.22
C ARG A 238 9.84 20.92 0.11
N ALA A 239 9.70 19.63 0.41
CA ALA A 239 10.32 19.03 1.59
C ALA A 239 11.86 19.04 1.50
N ALA A 240 12.42 18.73 0.32
CA ALA A 240 13.86 18.81 0.08
C ALA A 240 14.38 20.23 0.29
N PHE A 241 13.70 21.22 -0.28
CA PHE A 241 14.09 22.63 -0.13
C PHE A 241 14.06 23.08 1.34
N LYS A 242 13.01 22.71 2.08
CA LYS A 242 12.92 23.00 3.53
C LYS A 242 14.08 22.36 4.30
N ALA A 243 14.44 21.13 3.98
CA ALA A 243 15.56 20.45 4.62
C ALA A 243 16.91 21.12 4.32
N ILE A 244 17.12 21.54 3.06
CA ILE A 244 18.33 22.24 2.62
C ILE A 244 18.43 23.61 3.28
N MET A 245 17.33 24.36 3.34
CA MET A 245 17.29 25.67 4.04
C MET A 245 17.52 25.52 5.55
N GLY A 246 17.18 24.35 6.11
CA GLY A 246 17.54 23.97 7.48
C GLY A 246 19.01 23.52 7.67
N GLY A 247 19.84 23.63 6.62
CA GLY A 247 21.26 23.27 6.66
C GLY A 247 21.57 21.78 6.59
N LYS A 248 20.59 20.96 6.15
CA LYS A 248 20.75 19.50 6.03
C LYS A 248 20.90 19.06 4.59
N GLN A 249 21.57 17.94 4.39
CA GLN A 249 21.63 17.27 3.08
C GLN A 249 20.42 16.38 2.84
N VAL A 250 20.06 16.19 1.58
CA VAL A 250 18.93 15.40 1.15
C VAL A 250 19.39 14.29 0.20
N ALA A 251 18.88 13.08 0.41
CA ALA A 251 19.00 11.97 -0.52
C ALA A 251 17.65 11.71 -1.20
N PHE A 252 17.65 11.62 -2.54
CA PHE A 252 16.46 11.30 -3.33
C PHE A 252 16.70 9.98 -4.06
N LEU A 253 16.00 8.93 -3.65
CA LEU A 253 16.13 7.59 -4.17
C LEU A 253 15.04 7.29 -5.20
N ALA A 254 15.46 6.91 -6.42
CA ALA A 254 14.57 6.46 -7.48
C ALA A 254 14.89 5.00 -7.89
N PRO A 255 13.88 4.19 -8.29
CA PRO A 255 14.09 2.78 -8.58
C PRO A 255 14.87 2.50 -9.86
N THR A 256 14.82 3.40 -10.83
CA THR A 256 15.48 3.24 -12.13
C THR A 256 16.37 4.43 -12.46
N THR A 257 17.35 4.18 -13.32
CA THR A 257 18.25 5.25 -13.79
C THR A 257 17.54 6.32 -14.60
N ILE A 258 16.48 5.95 -15.35
CA ILE A 258 15.68 6.89 -16.12
C ILE A 258 14.91 7.84 -15.20
N LEU A 259 14.26 7.30 -14.18
CA LEU A 259 13.54 8.13 -13.20
C LEU A 259 14.51 9.02 -12.39
N ALA A 260 15.68 8.51 -12.02
CA ALA A 260 16.68 9.31 -11.34
C ALA A 260 17.17 10.48 -12.20
N GLU A 261 17.35 10.27 -13.51
CA GLU A 261 17.70 11.33 -14.45
C GLU A 261 16.58 12.35 -14.59
N GLN A 262 15.34 11.91 -14.78
CA GLN A 262 14.18 12.82 -14.85
C GLN A 262 14.03 13.66 -13.57
N HIS A 263 14.20 13.05 -12.41
CA HIS A 263 14.17 13.81 -11.15
C HIS A 263 15.33 14.80 -11.06
N TYR A 264 16.50 14.43 -11.55
CA TYR A 264 17.66 15.32 -11.57
C TYR A 264 17.42 16.56 -12.46
N GLU A 265 16.94 16.34 -13.68
CA GLU A 265 16.60 17.43 -14.61
C GLU A 265 15.50 18.33 -14.05
N ASN A 266 14.41 17.75 -13.55
CA ASN A 266 13.31 18.48 -12.92
C ASN A 266 13.78 19.29 -11.70
N CYS A 267 14.67 18.73 -10.88
CA CYS A 267 15.24 19.44 -9.75
C CYS A 267 16.17 20.56 -10.22
N LEU A 268 17.00 20.37 -11.24
CA LEU A 268 17.84 21.45 -11.77
C LEU A 268 16.99 22.64 -12.22
N GLU A 269 15.93 22.39 -12.97
CA GLU A 269 15.00 23.45 -13.42
C GLU A 269 14.32 24.12 -12.24
N ARG A 270 13.77 23.34 -11.32
CA ARG A 270 12.96 23.85 -10.21
C ARG A 270 13.77 24.65 -9.17
N PHE A 271 15.05 24.31 -9.00
CA PHE A 271 15.97 24.96 -8.06
C PHE A 271 16.90 25.99 -8.74
N GLU A 272 16.73 26.27 -10.02
CA GLU A 272 17.64 27.12 -10.80
C GLU A 272 17.94 28.48 -10.14
N ASN A 273 16.92 29.13 -9.57
CA ASN A 273 17.03 30.44 -8.96
C ASN A 273 17.47 30.42 -7.48
N PHE A 274 17.87 29.27 -6.97
CA PHE A 274 18.22 29.07 -5.57
C PHE A 274 19.64 28.52 -5.42
N PRO A 275 20.37 28.89 -4.35
CA PRO A 275 21.76 28.45 -4.17
C PRO A 275 21.87 27.01 -3.68
N VAL A 276 21.25 26.06 -4.39
CA VAL A 276 21.22 24.64 -4.06
C VAL A 276 22.13 23.86 -5.00
N LYS A 277 23.02 23.04 -4.44
CA LYS A 277 23.94 22.20 -5.21
C LYS A 277 23.40 20.79 -5.32
N ILE A 278 23.01 20.41 -6.53
CA ILE A 278 22.42 19.12 -6.83
C ILE A 278 23.46 18.23 -7.54
N ALA A 279 23.53 16.98 -7.20
CA ALA A 279 24.32 15.97 -7.90
C ALA A 279 23.46 14.74 -8.21
N HIS A 280 23.80 14.08 -9.31
CA HIS A 280 23.19 12.83 -9.73
C HIS A 280 24.19 11.69 -9.64
N MET A 281 23.78 10.52 -9.14
CA MET A 281 24.60 9.33 -9.06
C MET A 281 23.86 8.10 -9.58
N SER A 282 24.31 7.62 -10.74
CA SER A 282 23.80 6.39 -11.34
C SER A 282 24.95 5.54 -11.90
N ARG A 283 24.63 4.37 -12.43
CA ARG A 283 25.63 3.50 -13.08
C ARG A 283 26.26 4.12 -14.34
N PHE A 284 25.68 5.17 -14.90
CA PHE A 284 26.18 5.85 -16.08
C PHE A 284 27.21 6.95 -15.76
N VAL A 285 27.28 7.39 -14.51
CA VAL A 285 28.29 8.33 -14.07
C VAL A 285 29.65 7.62 -13.95
N SER A 286 30.67 8.21 -14.56
CA SER A 286 32.01 7.61 -14.53
C SER A 286 32.54 7.42 -13.11
N LYS A 287 33.38 6.40 -12.87
CA LYS A 287 33.96 6.14 -11.54
C LYS A 287 34.74 7.35 -11.00
N GLN A 288 35.37 8.11 -11.87
CA GLN A 288 36.13 9.30 -11.48
C GLN A 288 35.21 10.43 -11.00
N GLU A 289 34.09 10.63 -11.70
CA GLU A 289 33.06 11.60 -11.30
C GLU A 289 32.35 11.18 -10.03
N GLN A 290 32.00 9.88 -9.89
CA GLN A 290 31.44 9.36 -8.64
C GLN A 290 32.35 9.67 -7.46
N LYS A 291 33.66 9.46 -7.60
CA LYS A 291 34.61 9.77 -6.53
C LYS A 291 34.60 11.26 -6.15
N LYS A 292 34.57 12.16 -7.14
CA LYS A 292 34.45 13.60 -6.89
C LYS A 292 33.15 13.99 -6.19
N ILE A 293 32.03 13.35 -6.60
CA ILE A 293 30.72 13.57 -5.98
C ILE A 293 30.77 13.12 -4.52
N LEU A 294 31.34 11.95 -4.22
CA LEU A 294 31.47 11.44 -2.86
C LEU A 294 32.30 12.35 -1.97
N GLU A 295 33.43 12.83 -2.45
CA GLU A 295 34.31 13.76 -1.72
C GLU A 295 33.55 15.06 -1.39
N LYS A 296 32.84 15.64 -2.36
CA LYS A 296 32.03 16.85 -2.17
C LYS A 296 30.85 16.61 -1.22
N LEU A 297 30.18 15.46 -1.31
CA LEU A 297 29.07 15.08 -0.46
C LEU A 297 29.53 15.01 1.01
N GLN A 298 30.64 14.34 1.26
CA GLN A 298 31.23 14.19 2.59
C GLN A 298 31.70 15.54 3.18
N GLN A 299 32.09 16.47 2.32
CA GLN A 299 32.44 17.84 2.73
C GLN A 299 31.22 18.75 2.97
N GLY A 300 30.00 18.31 2.59
CA GLY A 300 28.79 19.10 2.66
C GLY A 300 28.69 20.14 1.55
N GLN A 301 29.33 19.91 0.42
CA GLN A 301 29.29 20.80 -0.74
C GLN A 301 28.20 20.38 -1.75
N ILE A 302 27.46 19.32 -1.49
CA ILE A 302 26.27 18.87 -2.23
C ILE A 302 25.12 18.85 -1.25
N ASP A 303 24.04 19.52 -1.60
CA ASP A 303 22.86 19.66 -0.77
C ASP A 303 21.83 18.57 -1.08
N LEU A 304 21.67 18.20 -2.37
CA LEU A 304 20.74 17.19 -2.84
C LEU A 304 21.47 16.16 -3.70
N LEU A 305 21.46 14.90 -3.28
CA LEU A 305 21.96 13.77 -4.06
C LEU A 305 20.81 12.92 -4.56
N ILE A 306 20.66 12.83 -5.88
CA ILE A 306 19.63 12.03 -6.55
C ILE A 306 20.28 10.78 -7.13
N GLY A 307 19.66 9.62 -6.99
CA GLY A 307 20.19 8.42 -7.63
C GLY A 307 19.38 7.17 -7.35
N THR A 308 19.95 6.05 -7.80
CA THR A 308 19.34 4.73 -7.61
C THR A 308 19.92 4.03 -6.36
N HIS A 309 19.75 2.73 -6.24
CA HIS A 309 20.35 1.91 -5.16
C HIS A 309 21.83 2.21 -4.87
N ARG A 310 22.52 2.88 -5.79
CA ARG A 310 23.91 3.29 -5.60
C ARG A 310 24.06 4.24 -4.41
N ILE A 311 23.10 5.14 -4.18
CA ILE A 311 23.21 6.17 -3.12
C ILE A 311 23.00 5.64 -1.70
N ILE A 312 22.54 4.38 -1.55
CA ILE A 312 22.38 3.72 -0.24
C ILE A 312 23.49 2.70 0.06
N GLN A 313 24.54 2.63 -0.77
CA GLN A 313 25.68 1.75 -0.53
C GLN A 313 26.56 2.27 0.61
N LYS A 314 27.27 1.37 1.27
CA LYS A 314 28.06 1.65 2.49
C LYS A 314 29.16 2.68 2.32
N ASP A 315 29.63 2.90 1.10
CA ASP A 315 30.69 3.87 0.78
C ASP A 315 30.15 5.30 0.58
N ILE A 316 28.83 5.47 0.59
CA ILE A 316 28.20 6.79 0.53
C ILE A 316 28.06 7.35 1.94
N VAL A 317 28.78 8.41 2.21
CA VAL A 317 28.78 9.08 3.51
C VAL A 317 28.34 10.53 3.31
N PHE A 318 27.20 10.88 3.87
CA PHE A 318 26.75 12.26 3.96
C PHE A 318 27.41 12.94 5.16
N LYS A 319 27.68 14.23 5.05
CA LYS A 319 28.15 15.01 6.20
C LYS A 319 27.06 15.17 7.25
N ASP A 320 25.85 15.51 6.81
CA ASP A 320 24.70 15.74 7.70
C ASP A 320 23.38 15.48 6.94
N LEU A 321 23.01 14.22 6.79
CA LEU A 321 21.78 13.82 6.12
C LEU A 321 20.56 14.12 7.02
N GLY A 322 19.64 14.94 6.52
CA GLY A 322 18.41 15.31 7.24
C GLY A 322 17.14 14.73 6.67
N LEU A 323 17.12 14.41 5.36
CA LEU A 323 15.92 13.90 4.70
C LEU A 323 16.29 12.84 3.66
N LEU A 324 15.56 11.73 3.69
CA LEU A 324 15.56 10.71 2.63
C LEU A 324 14.19 10.71 1.96
N ILE A 325 14.18 10.89 0.65
CA ILE A 325 13.00 10.78 -0.21
C ILE A 325 13.12 9.50 -1.02
N ILE A 326 12.06 8.71 -1.05
CA ILE A 326 12.01 7.46 -1.82
C ILE A 326 10.80 7.54 -2.76
N ASP A 327 11.07 7.51 -4.05
CA ASP A 327 10.01 7.45 -5.06
C ASP A 327 9.75 6.00 -5.48
N GLU A 328 8.47 5.66 -5.72
CA GLU A 328 8.04 4.31 -6.13
C GLU A 328 8.59 3.21 -5.21
N GLU A 329 8.41 3.37 -3.89
CA GLU A 329 9.00 2.48 -2.85
C GLU A 329 8.65 1.00 -3.05
N GLN A 330 7.51 0.68 -3.66
CA GLN A 330 7.08 -0.71 -3.95
C GLN A 330 8.02 -1.42 -4.95
N ARG A 331 8.87 -0.68 -5.68
CA ARG A 331 9.86 -1.25 -6.60
C ARG A 331 11.18 -1.62 -5.92
N PHE A 332 11.36 -1.19 -4.67
CA PHE A 332 12.49 -1.65 -3.86
C PHE A 332 12.07 -2.95 -3.18
N GLY A 333 12.77 -4.04 -3.46
CA GLY A 333 12.51 -5.33 -2.84
C GLY A 333 12.70 -5.30 -1.32
N VAL A 334 12.22 -6.37 -0.68
CA VAL A 334 12.31 -6.57 0.77
C VAL A 334 13.75 -6.82 1.21
#